data_7b92f1aae05dd7bb1e17e7397785dfe7
#
_entry.id   7b92f1aae05dd7bb1e17e7397785dfe7
#
_cell.length_a   1.000
_cell.length_b   1.000
_cell.length_c   1.000
_cell.angle_alpha   90.00
_cell.angle_beta   90.00
_cell.angle_gamma   90.00
#
_symmetry.space_group_name_H-M   'P 1'
#
loop_
_entity.id
_entity.type
_entity.pdbx_description
1 polymer ?
#
loop_
_entity_poly.entity_id
_entity_poly.type
_entity_poly.pdbx_seq_one_letter_code
_entity_poly.pdbx_strand_id
1 'polypeptide(L)'
;MRLSSYQLKAIKETFFEVFERGEIYIFGSRVKDSVKGGDIDLYLVVKDKKNLFKKKIKFLAKLKRKIGEQKIDVVFNIDKNRLIEKEARKWGVKI
;
A
#
# COMPACT_ATOMS: atom_id res chain seq x y z
N MET A 1 3.01 -11.16 -9.57
CA MET A 1 2.62 -10.49 -8.33
C MET A 1 1.98 -11.50 -7.38
N ARG A 2 2.33 -11.44 -6.11
CA ARG A 2 1.95 -12.47 -5.14
C ARG A 2 0.81 -12.07 -4.23
N LEU A 3 -0.18 -11.40 -4.78
CA LEU A 3 -1.41 -11.06 -4.09
C LEU A 3 -2.57 -11.65 -4.87
N SER A 4 -3.56 -12.16 -4.13
CA SER A 4 -4.76 -12.70 -4.75
C SER A 4 -5.62 -11.57 -5.31
N SER A 5 -6.54 -11.91 -6.19
CA SER A 5 -7.51 -10.94 -6.71
C SER A 5 -8.33 -10.33 -5.57
N TYR A 6 -8.67 -11.15 -4.58
CA TYR A 6 -9.42 -10.69 -3.41
C TYR A 6 -8.63 -9.64 -2.62
N GLN A 7 -7.33 -9.90 -2.39
CA GLN A 7 -6.48 -8.97 -1.66
C GLN A 7 -6.32 -7.65 -2.43
N LEU A 8 -6.08 -7.72 -3.74
CA LEU A 8 -5.94 -6.53 -4.57
C LEU A 8 -7.21 -5.68 -4.53
N LYS A 9 -8.36 -6.32 -4.67
CA LYS A 9 -9.64 -5.63 -4.61
C LYS A 9 -9.85 -4.95 -3.26
N ALA A 10 -9.56 -5.67 -2.17
CA ALA A 10 -9.71 -5.13 -0.82
C ALA A 10 -8.83 -3.91 -0.59
N ILE A 11 -7.57 -3.97 -1.07
CA ILE A 11 -6.64 -2.85 -0.95
C ILE A 11 -7.18 -1.62 -1.69
N LYS A 12 -7.62 -1.80 -2.92
CA LYS A 12 -8.13 -0.70 -3.74
C LYS A 12 -9.39 -0.09 -3.14
N GLU A 13 -10.36 -0.91 -2.77
CA GLU A 13 -11.60 -0.42 -2.18
C GLU A 13 -11.34 0.34 -0.89
N THR A 14 -10.52 -0.21 -0.02
CA THR A 14 -10.22 0.42 1.27
C THR A 14 -9.48 1.74 1.08
N PHE A 15 -8.55 1.78 0.12
CA PHE A 15 -7.83 3.00 -0.18
C PHE A 15 -8.79 4.12 -0.59
N PHE A 16 -9.71 3.85 -1.51
CA PHE A 16 -10.63 4.87 -1.96
C PHE A 16 -11.69 5.24 -0.92
N GLU A 17 -12.03 4.33 -0.03
CA GLU A 17 -12.89 4.65 1.10
C GLU A 17 -12.26 5.68 2.04
N VAL A 18 -10.95 5.55 2.28
CA VAL A 18 -10.25 6.37 3.27
C VAL A 18 -9.64 7.63 2.65
N PHE A 19 -9.02 7.52 1.48
CA PHE A 19 -8.27 8.61 0.87
C PHE A 19 -9.00 9.28 -0.30
N GLU A 20 -10.04 8.66 -0.81
CA GLU A 20 -10.91 9.14 -1.89
C GLU A 20 -10.25 9.15 -3.27
N ARG A 21 -9.02 9.62 -3.39
CA ARG A 21 -8.31 9.65 -4.66
C ARG A 21 -6.80 9.48 -4.45
N GLY A 22 -6.12 9.04 -5.49
CA GLY A 22 -4.69 8.83 -5.46
C GLY A 22 -4.30 7.59 -6.22
N GLU A 23 -3.08 7.15 -6.00
CA GLU A 23 -2.52 5.97 -6.65
C GLU A 23 -1.95 5.01 -5.62
N ILE A 24 -1.97 3.73 -5.97
CA ILE A 24 -1.46 2.67 -5.12
C ILE A 24 -0.43 1.87 -5.90
N TYR A 25 0.72 1.69 -5.30
CA TYR A 25 1.76 0.83 -5.85
C TYR A 25 2.12 -0.25 -4.85
N ILE A 26 2.35 -1.45 -5.34
CA ILE A 26 2.85 -2.55 -4.53
C ILE A 26 4.33 -2.70 -4.84
N PHE A 27 5.17 -2.77 -3.82
CA PHE A 27 6.60 -2.95 -4.01
C PHE A 27 7.13 -3.98 -3.02
N GLY A 28 8.44 -4.20 -3.02
CA GLY A 28 9.04 -5.17 -2.11
C GLY A 28 8.82 -6.61 -2.56
N SER A 29 8.75 -7.53 -1.61
CA SER A 29 8.73 -8.97 -1.90
C SER A 29 7.49 -9.44 -2.65
N ARG A 30 6.36 -8.74 -2.51
CA ARG A 30 5.11 -9.15 -3.18
C ARG A 30 5.13 -8.94 -4.68
N VAL A 31 6.10 -8.18 -5.19
CA VAL A 31 6.27 -7.97 -6.62
C VAL A 31 7.05 -9.12 -7.24
N LYS A 32 7.89 -9.81 -6.46
CA LYS A 32 8.75 -10.89 -6.93
C LYS A 32 8.09 -12.25 -6.70
N ASP A 33 7.72 -12.91 -7.77
CA ASP A 33 7.05 -14.21 -7.67
C ASP A 33 7.93 -15.32 -7.08
N SER A 34 9.24 -15.18 -7.19
CA SER A 34 10.18 -16.17 -6.68
C SER A 34 10.37 -16.12 -5.16
N VAL A 35 9.87 -15.08 -4.50
CA VAL A 35 10.02 -14.90 -3.05
C VAL A 35 8.73 -15.30 -2.36
N LYS A 36 8.81 -16.23 -1.41
CA LYS A 36 7.64 -16.68 -0.65
C LYS A 36 7.30 -15.72 0.47
N GLY A 37 5.99 -15.59 0.73
CA GLY A 37 5.46 -14.89 1.88
C GLY A 37 5.91 -13.45 1.97
N GLY A 38 6.06 -12.98 3.19
CA GLY A 38 6.53 -11.64 3.45
C GLY A 38 5.41 -10.62 3.63
N ASP A 39 5.82 -9.43 3.93
CA ASP A 39 4.91 -8.33 4.20
C ASP A 39 4.33 -7.77 2.91
N ILE A 40 3.21 -7.10 3.05
CA ILE A 40 2.65 -6.34 1.94
C ILE A 40 3.19 -4.92 2.08
N ASP A 41 3.95 -4.48 1.09
CA ASP A 41 4.51 -3.13 1.08
C ASP A 41 3.73 -2.27 0.09
N LEU A 42 3.09 -1.23 0.60
CA LEU A 42 2.26 -0.33 -0.20
C LEU A 42 2.86 1.07 -0.24
N TYR A 43 2.90 1.64 -1.43
CA TYR A 43 3.26 3.04 -1.62
C TYR A 43 1.98 3.76 -2.06
N LEU A 44 1.49 4.64 -1.21
CA LEU A 44 0.24 5.35 -1.44
C LEU A 44 0.55 6.80 -1.82
N VAL A 45 0.19 7.16 -3.04
CA VAL A 45 0.39 8.52 -3.55
C VAL A 45 -0.90 9.29 -3.35
N VAL A 46 -0.87 10.25 -2.44
CA VAL A 46 -2.04 11.05 -2.09
C VAL A 46 -1.71 12.54 -2.24
N LYS A 47 -2.73 13.34 -2.57
CA LYS A 47 -2.57 14.78 -2.69
C LYS A 47 -2.82 15.47 -1.37
N ASP A 48 -3.89 15.11 -0.68
CA ASP A 48 -4.21 15.67 0.62
C ASP A 48 -3.42 14.95 1.70
N LYS A 49 -2.51 15.67 2.33
CA LYS A 49 -1.65 15.11 3.36
C LYS A 49 -2.09 15.45 4.77
N LYS A 50 -3.30 15.98 4.92
CA LYS A 50 -3.85 16.27 6.25
C LYS A 50 -4.26 14.97 6.93
N ASN A 51 -3.94 14.88 8.22
CA ASN A 51 -4.32 13.73 9.04
C ASN A 51 -3.85 12.37 8.50
N LEU A 52 -2.69 12.35 7.85
CA LEU A 52 -2.18 11.10 7.26
C LEU A 52 -2.05 9.97 8.27
N PHE A 53 -1.59 10.29 9.48
CA PHE A 53 -1.42 9.26 10.49
C PHE A 53 -2.74 8.61 10.88
N LYS A 54 -3.77 9.44 11.11
CA LYS A 54 -5.10 8.93 11.44
C LYS A 54 -5.69 8.12 10.30
N LYS A 55 -5.53 8.61 9.07
CA LYS A 55 -6.03 7.92 7.89
C LYS A 55 -5.28 6.59 7.67
N LYS A 56 -3.99 6.56 7.94
CA LYS A 56 -3.21 5.33 7.87
C LYS A 56 -3.75 4.28 8.83
N ILE A 57 -4.01 4.67 10.08
CA ILE A 57 -4.55 3.75 11.08
C ILE A 57 -5.91 3.23 10.63
N LYS A 58 -6.77 4.10 10.16
CA LYS A 58 -8.10 3.73 9.67
C LYS A 58 -8.02 2.78 8.48
N PHE A 59 -7.13 3.09 7.54
CA PHE A 59 -6.91 2.27 6.35
C PHE A 59 -6.46 0.86 6.76
N LEU A 60 -5.45 0.78 7.62
CA LEU A 60 -4.92 -0.51 8.06
C LEU A 60 -5.96 -1.32 8.83
N ALA A 61 -6.72 -0.69 9.71
CA ALA A 61 -7.75 -1.37 10.48
C ALA A 61 -8.82 -1.95 9.56
N LYS A 62 -9.30 -1.16 8.61
CA LYS A 62 -10.32 -1.62 7.66
C LYS A 62 -9.79 -2.74 6.77
N LEU A 63 -8.56 -2.58 6.29
CA LEU A 63 -7.97 -3.56 5.39
C LEU A 63 -7.78 -4.91 6.09
N LYS A 64 -7.28 -4.90 7.31
CA LYS A 64 -7.06 -6.13 8.08
C LYS A 64 -8.36 -6.85 8.39
N ARG A 65 -9.47 -6.14 8.53
CA ARG A 65 -10.77 -6.78 8.68
C ARG A 65 -11.17 -7.55 7.43
N LYS A 66 -10.76 -7.06 6.27
CA LYS A 66 -11.13 -7.68 4.98
C LYS A 66 -10.22 -8.85 4.62
N ILE A 67 -8.92 -8.72 4.82
CA ILE A 67 -7.96 -9.73 4.37
C ILE A 67 -7.30 -10.51 5.50
N GLY A 68 -7.65 -10.23 6.76
CA GLY A 68 -7.09 -10.93 7.91
C GLY A 68 -5.82 -10.27 8.44
N GLU A 69 -5.29 -10.86 9.50
CA GLU A 69 -4.08 -10.36 10.14
C GLU A 69 -2.88 -10.64 9.26
N GLN A 70 -2.25 -9.58 8.80
CA GLN A 70 -1.06 -9.64 7.97
C GLN A 70 -0.29 -8.35 8.15
N LYS A 71 1.02 -8.43 8.14
CA LYS A 71 1.84 -7.23 8.26
C LYS A 71 1.77 -6.43 6.97
N ILE A 72 1.38 -5.18 7.10
CA ILE A 72 1.24 -4.27 5.97
C ILE A 72 2.01 -3.01 6.28
N ASP A 73 3.00 -2.71 5.46
CA ASP A 73 3.79 -1.49 5.60
C ASP A 73 3.30 -0.46 4.59
N VAL A 74 3.03 0.74 5.07
CA VAL A 74 2.51 1.82 4.23
C VAL A 74 3.53 2.96 4.17
N VAL A 75 3.89 3.34 2.96
CA VAL A 75 4.76 4.48 2.69
C VAL A 75 3.95 5.50 1.90
N PHE A 76 4.00 6.76 2.33
CA PHE A 76 3.33 7.85 1.62
C PHE A 76 4.32 8.69 0.83
N ASN A 77 3.82 9.43 -0.15
CA ASN A 77 4.61 10.35 -0.95
C ASN A 77 4.86 11.66 -0.19
N ILE A 78 5.73 11.59 0.81
CA ILE A 78 6.06 12.73 1.69
C ILE A 78 7.29 13.48 1.16
N ASP A 79 8.33 12.73 0.81
CA ASP A 79 9.59 13.30 0.32
C ASP A 79 10.17 12.39 -0.75
N LYS A 80 10.11 12.86 -1.98
CA LYS A 80 10.57 12.08 -3.14
C LYS A 80 12.06 11.74 -3.10
N ASN A 81 12.83 12.41 -2.23
CA ASN A 81 14.25 12.14 -2.10
C ASN A 81 14.57 11.02 -1.10
N ARG A 82 13.58 10.54 -0.34
CA ARG A 82 13.80 9.41 0.56
C ARG A 82 14.07 8.15 -0.25
N LEU A 83 15.03 7.36 0.23
CA LEU A 83 15.40 6.12 -0.44
C LEU A 83 14.21 5.17 -0.62
N ILE A 84 13.38 5.03 0.43
CA ILE A 84 12.24 4.13 0.37
C ILE A 84 11.24 4.55 -0.71
N GLU A 85 11.03 5.86 -0.89
CA GLU A 85 10.13 6.35 -1.93
C GLU A 85 10.73 6.20 -3.32
N LYS A 86 12.03 6.40 -3.46
CA LYS A 86 12.72 6.17 -4.74
C LYS A 86 12.61 4.71 -5.15
N GLU A 87 12.80 3.80 -4.20
CA GLU A 87 12.69 2.37 -4.44
C GLU A 87 11.27 1.98 -4.83
N ALA A 88 10.29 2.50 -4.11
CA ALA A 88 8.89 2.22 -4.39
C ALA A 88 8.49 2.71 -5.79
N ARG A 89 8.96 3.89 -6.20
CA ARG A 89 8.68 4.41 -7.54
C ARG A 89 9.38 3.60 -8.64
N LYS A 90 10.59 3.14 -8.36
CA LYS A 90 11.38 2.41 -9.36
C LYS A 90 10.85 0.99 -9.57
N TRP A 91 10.52 0.30 -8.50
CA TRP A 91 10.16 -1.11 -8.56
C TRP A 91 8.69 -1.39 -8.31
N GLY A 92 7.92 -0.38 -7.92
CA GLY A 92 6.51 -0.56 -7.61
C GLY A 92 5.66 -0.88 -8.81
N VAL A 93 4.65 -1.70 -8.58
CA VAL A 93 3.66 -2.05 -9.59
C VAL A 93 2.35 -1.36 -9.22
N LYS A 94 1.85 -0.53 -10.10
CA LYS A 94 0.59 0.19 -9.88
C LYS A 94 -0.57 -0.78 -9.98
N ILE A 95 -1.49 -0.66 -9.06
CA ILE A 95 -2.69 -1.49 -9.08
C ILE A 95 -3.96 -0.65 -9.23
#